data_e7d68fb288709d209ec79dec678f16fc
#
_entry.id   e7d68fb288709d209ec79dec678f16fc
#
_cell.length_a   1.000
_cell.length_b   1.000
_cell.length_c   1.000
_cell.angle_alpha   90.00
_cell.angle_beta   90.00
_cell.angle_gamma   90.00
#
_symmetry.space_group_name_H-M   'P 1'
#
loop_
_entity.id
_entity.type
_entity.pdbx_description
1 polymer ?
#
loop_
_entity_poly.entity_id
_entity_poly.type
_entity_poly.pdbx_seq_one_letter_code
_entity_poly.pdbx_strand_id
1 'polypeptide(L)'
;MAGDSAQDGGHFKAAYTLETNEQTREHYSSWAESYDQEVSVENGYAQPERVAHTLAELYAGKSIQILDAGCGSGLSGLALKQAGFSTIDGCDFSPEMLEKSLEKACYRNLFEADLNAGQANIAANHYDVVTCVGVFSFGHVFPDACDDLLRILKPKGHLIIAVNVPYWEQGELTKKIDALENSGNIEVLKKELGEHLPGHDVMGWVITLQKCPETKR
;
A
#
# COMPACT_ATOMS: atom_id res chain seq x y z
N MET A 1 -34.15 -0.16 27.46
CA MET A 1 -33.93 0.45 26.11
C MET A 1 -32.63 -0.11 25.62
N ALA A 2 -32.71 -1.03 24.69
CA ALA A 2 -31.57 -1.69 24.09
C ALA A 2 -30.92 -0.70 23.11
N GLY A 3 -29.68 -0.35 23.35
CA GLY A 3 -28.85 0.41 22.40
C GLY A 3 -28.50 -0.49 21.22
N ASP A 4 -28.69 0.05 20.06
CA ASP A 4 -28.57 -0.57 18.76
C ASP A 4 -27.09 -0.96 18.49
N SER A 5 -26.79 -2.24 18.62
CA SER A 5 -25.47 -2.83 18.31
C SER A 5 -25.44 -3.32 16.85
N ALA A 6 -25.77 -2.44 15.91
CA ALA A 6 -25.87 -2.80 14.49
C ALA A 6 -25.07 -1.85 13.59
N GLN A 7 -23.73 -1.80 13.76
CA GLN A 7 -22.83 -1.25 12.74
C GLN A 7 -21.53 -2.07 12.62
N ASP A 8 -21.61 -3.36 12.90
CA ASP A 8 -20.50 -4.28 12.78
C ASP A 8 -20.29 -4.67 11.30
N GLY A 9 -19.18 -4.21 10.70
CA GLY A 9 -18.70 -4.65 9.39
C GLY A 9 -19.26 -3.94 8.15
N GLY A 10 -19.99 -2.81 8.27
CA GLY A 10 -20.59 -2.12 7.13
C GLY A 10 -19.56 -1.62 6.11
N HIS A 11 -18.54 -0.89 6.55
CA HIS A 11 -17.50 -0.33 5.68
C HIS A 11 -16.57 -1.41 5.12
N PHE A 12 -16.15 -2.40 5.92
CA PHE A 12 -15.32 -3.51 5.43
C PHE A 12 -16.00 -4.31 4.32
N LYS A 13 -17.28 -4.68 4.52
CA LYS A 13 -18.02 -5.44 3.49
C LYS A 13 -18.21 -4.62 2.22
N ALA A 14 -18.51 -3.33 2.35
CA ALA A 14 -18.67 -2.44 1.23
C ALA A 14 -17.36 -2.30 0.43
N ALA A 15 -16.19 -2.20 1.09
CA ALA A 15 -14.90 -2.09 0.44
C ALA A 15 -14.58 -3.28 -0.51
N TYR A 16 -15.12 -4.47 -0.24
CA TYR A 16 -14.96 -5.64 -1.11
C TYR A 16 -15.93 -5.69 -2.31
N THR A 17 -16.87 -4.76 -2.39
CA THR A 17 -17.90 -4.71 -3.46
C THR A 17 -17.78 -3.48 -4.36
N LEU A 18 -16.74 -2.67 -4.16
CA LEU A 18 -16.47 -1.49 -4.98
C LEU A 18 -16.00 -1.91 -6.38
N GLU A 19 -16.54 -1.26 -7.40
CA GLU A 19 -16.25 -1.58 -8.81
C GLU A 19 -15.57 -0.42 -9.55
N THR A 20 -15.70 0.82 -9.04
CA THR A 20 -15.17 2.02 -9.71
C THR A 20 -14.37 2.91 -8.77
N ASN A 21 -13.43 3.67 -9.35
CA ASN A 21 -12.63 4.66 -8.61
C ASN A 21 -13.49 5.70 -7.88
N GLU A 22 -14.62 6.11 -8.48
CA GLU A 22 -15.53 7.08 -7.88
C GLU A 22 -16.21 6.51 -6.64
N GLN A 23 -16.75 5.29 -6.71
CA GLN A 23 -17.30 4.58 -5.57
C GLN A 23 -16.26 4.39 -4.46
N THR A 24 -15.05 4.05 -4.83
CA THR A 24 -13.93 3.89 -3.90
C THR A 24 -13.62 5.21 -3.20
N ARG A 25 -13.53 6.32 -3.94
CA ARG A 25 -13.29 7.65 -3.37
C ARG A 25 -14.38 8.07 -2.39
N GLU A 26 -15.65 7.99 -2.79
CA GLU A 26 -16.80 8.32 -1.92
C GLU A 26 -16.82 7.46 -0.65
N HIS A 27 -16.54 6.16 -0.79
CA HIS A 27 -16.51 5.24 0.33
C HIS A 27 -15.44 5.64 1.35
N TYR A 28 -14.17 5.81 0.91
CA TYR A 28 -13.07 6.17 1.82
C TYR A 28 -13.21 7.61 2.37
N SER A 29 -13.74 8.55 1.61
CA SER A 29 -14.05 9.88 2.11
C SER A 29 -15.05 9.83 3.26
N SER A 30 -16.10 9.02 3.14
CA SER A 30 -17.09 8.84 4.22
C SER A 30 -16.56 8.07 5.43
N TRP A 31 -15.56 7.23 5.23
CA TRP A 31 -14.97 6.38 6.26
C TRP A 31 -13.76 7.02 6.97
N ALA A 32 -13.17 8.08 6.40
CA ALA A 32 -11.92 8.66 6.85
C ALA A 32 -11.90 9.03 8.35
N GLU A 33 -13.02 9.48 8.92
CA GLU A 33 -13.07 9.88 10.34
C GLU A 33 -12.93 8.70 11.32
N SER A 34 -13.52 7.54 11.00
CA SER A 34 -13.49 6.35 11.87
C SER A 34 -12.50 5.29 11.41
N TYR A 35 -11.90 5.46 10.23
CA TYR A 35 -11.04 4.47 9.59
C TYR A 35 -9.95 3.91 10.50
N ASP A 36 -9.15 4.78 11.11
CA ASP A 36 -8.04 4.34 11.97
C ASP A 36 -8.53 3.60 13.22
N GLN A 37 -9.64 4.05 13.81
CA GLN A 37 -10.23 3.39 14.96
C GLN A 37 -10.72 2.00 14.59
N GLU A 38 -11.49 1.88 13.53
CA GLU A 38 -12.07 0.60 13.10
C GLU A 38 -10.99 -0.35 12.56
N VAL A 39 -10.10 0.12 11.69
CA VAL A 39 -9.14 -0.73 10.98
C VAL A 39 -7.98 -1.14 11.90
N SER A 40 -7.40 -0.19 12.63
CA SER A 40 -6.20 -0.43 13.43
C SER A 40 -6.52 -0.86 14.87
N VAL A 41 -7.34 -0.07 15.58
CA VAL A 41 -7.56 -0.31 17.01
C VAL A 41 -8.50 -1.50 17.25
N GLU A 42 -9.60 -1.59 16.50
CA GLU A 42 -10.60 -2.64 16.72
C GLU A 42 -10.27 -3.95 16.03
N ASN A 43 -9.66 -3.89 14.83
CA ASN A 43 -9.42 -5.05 13.99
C ASN A 43 -7.94 -5.44 13.82
N GLY A 44 -7.01 -4.65 14.38
CA GLY A 44 -5.60 -5.01 14.50
C GLY A 44 -4.88 -5.10 13.14
N TYR A 45 -5.08 -4.10 12.24
CA TYR A 45 -4.48 -4.13 10.92
C TYR A 45 -2.96 -4.27 10.96
N ALA A 46 -2.46 -5.45 10.65
CA ALA A 46 -1.06 -5.83 10.85
C ALA A 46 -0.11 -5.50 9.67
N GLN A 47 -0.64 -5.18 8.50
CA GLN A 47 0.20 -5.00 7.30
C GLN A 47 1.18 -3.82 7.39
N PRO A 48 0.83 -2.65 7.96
CA PRO A 48 1.77 -1.54 8.11
C PRO A 48 3.05 -1.93 8.83
N GLU A 49 2.92 -2.59 9.99
CA GLU A 49 4.07 -3.03 10.80
C GLU A 49 4.87 -4.13 10.12
N ARG A 50 4.20 -5.06 9.43
CA ARG A 50 4.87 -6.14 8.67
C ARG A 50 5.71 -5.58 7.52
N VAL A 51 5.18 -4.59 6.79
CA VAL A 51 5.93 -3.90 5.73
C VAL A 51 7.11 -3.11 6.31
N ALA A 52 6.87 -2.36 7.38
CA ALA A 52 7.93 -1.61 8.05
C ALA A 52 9.06 -2.52 8.58
N HIS A 53 8.71 -3.69 9.13
CA HIS A 53 9.68 -4.71 9.55
C HIS A 53 10.49 -5.26 8.37
N THR A 54 9.82 -5.64 7.27
CA THR A 54 10.49 -6.10 6.03
C THR A 54 11.47 -5.04 5.52
N LEU A 55 11.09 -3.77 5.57
CA LEU A 55 11.96 -2.68 5.14
C LEU A 55 13.17 -2.52 6.07
N ALA A 56 12.96 -2.64 7.38
CA ALA A 56 14.03 -2.54 8.36
C ALA A 56 15.06 -3.67 8.19
N GLU A 57 14.65 -4.89 7.83
CA GLU A 57 15.56 -5.97 7.50
C GLU A 57 16.44 -5.67 6.27
N LEU A 58 15.85 -5.06 5.22
CA LEU A 58 16.54 -4.75 3.96
C LEU A 58 17.48 -3.54 4.05
N TYR A 59 17.11 -2.55 4.88
CA TYR A 59 17.73 -1.23 4.86
C TYR A 59 18.17 -0.74 6.25
N ALA A 60 18.49 -1.64 7.19
CA ALA A 60 18.94 -1.28 8.52
C ALA A 60 20.05 -0.21 8.48
N GLY A 61 19.81 0.93 9.12
CA GLY A 61 20.77 2.03 9.25
C GLY A 61 21.06 2.80 7.95
N LYS A 62 20.31 2.59 6.88
CA LYS A 62 20.48 3.31 5.61
C LYS A 62 19.49 4.48 5.50
N SER A 63 19.98 5.60 5.00
CA SER A 63 19.12 6.71 4.58
C SER A 63 18.61 6.42 3.16
N ILE A 64 17.30 6.22 3.02
CA ILE A 64 16.63 5.89 1.77
C ILE A 64 15.44 6.81 1.54
N GLN A 65 15.05 7.00 0.29
CA GLN A 65 13.84 7.73 -0.11
C GLN A 65 12.72 6.72 -0.35
N ILE A 66 11.62 6.85 0.37
CA ILE A 66 10.46 5.97 0.32
C ILE A 66 9.27 6.74 -0.26
N LEU A 67 8.53 6.13 -1.17
CA LEU A 67 7.18 6.53 -1.51
C LEU A 67 6.21 5.51 -0.90
N ASP A 68 5.31 5.99 -0.07
CA ASP A 68 4.16 5.24 0.40
C ASP A 68 2.99 5.53 -0.55
N ALA A 69 2.80 4.65 -1.52
CA ALA A 69 1.85 4.81 -2.60
C ALA A 69 0.49 4.25 -2.19
N GLY A 70 -0.55 5.11 -2.17
CA GLY A 70 -1.84 4.82 -1.59
C GLY A 70 -1.76 4.83 -0.05
N CYS A 71 -1.20 5.92 0.51
CA CYS A 71 -0.89 6.01 1.94
C CYS A 71 -2.13 6.10 2.84
N GLY A 72 -3.31 6.32 2.29
CA GLY A 72 -4.56 6.44 3.01
C GLY A 72 -4.48 7.45 4.16
N SER A 73 -4.95 7.06 5.32
CA SER A 73 -4.87 7.86 6.56
C SER A 73 -3.47 7.95 7.16
N GLY A 74 -2.46 7.26 6.58
CA GLY A 74 -1.06 7.33 6.99
C GLY A 74 -0.61 6.28 8.02
N LEU A 75 -1.33 5.20 8.22
CA LEU A 75 -0.93 4.11 9.14
C LEU A 75 0.40 3.48 8.71
N SER A 76 0.60 3.24 7.42
CA SER A 76 1.85 2.71 6.85
C SER A 76 3.03 3.66 7.06
N GLY A 77 2.85 4.96 6.79
CA GLY A 77 3.88 5.96 7.04
C GLY A 77 4.26 6.09 8.51
N LEU A 78 3.29 5.97 9.43
CA LEU A 78 3.55 5.97 10.86
C LEU A 78 4.40 4.76 11.27
N ALA A 79 4.07 3.55 10.78
CA ALA A 79 4.84 2.34 11.05
C ALA A 79 6.27 2.44 10.49
N LEU A 80 6.43 2.97 9.26
CA LEU A 80 7.74 3.24 8.68
C LEU A 80 8.57 4.23 9.51
N LYS A 81 7.95 5.31 9.99
CA LYS A 81 8.61 6.29 10.88
C LYS A 81 9.04 5.65 12.20
N GLN A 82 8.19 4.81 12.80
CA GLN A 82 8.50 4.08 14.04
C GLN A 82 9.64 3.08 13.83
N ALA A 83 9.76 2.49 12.65
CA ALA A 83 10.89 1.64 12.25
C ALA A 83 12.19 2.43 11.96
N GLY A 84 12.19 3.76 12.11
CA GLY A 84 13.36 4.62 12.00
C GLY A 84 13.59 5.27 10.64
N PHE A 85 12.65 5.14 9.69
CA PHE A 85 12.73 5.84 8.41
C PHE A 85 12.25 7.29 8.55
N SER A 86 12.94 8.23 7.89
CA SER A 86 12.67 9.67 8.03
C SER A 86 12.39 10.39 6.72
N THR A 87 12.69 9.77 5.58
CA THR A 87 12.51 10.38 4.26
C THR A 87 11.40 9.63 3.52
N ILE A 88 10.17 9.89 3.94
CA ILE A 88 8.97 9.23 3.45
C ILE A 88 8.09 10.29 2.79
N ASP A 89 7.76 10.09 1.51
CA ASP A 89 6.72 10.81 0.81
C ASP A 89 5.47 9.92 0.76
N GLY A 90 4.28 10.51 0.77
CA GLY A 90 3.02 9.79 0.68
C GLY A 90 2.16 10.32 -0.45
N CYS A 91 1.42 9.45 -1.12
CA CYS A 91 0.39 9.88 -2.05
C CYS A 91 -0.88 9.04 -1.89
N ASP A 92 -2.01 9.67 -2.12
CA ASP A 92 -3.32 9.02 -2.14
C ASP A 92 -4.24 9.77 -3.11
N PHE A 93 -5.31 9.13 -3.57
CA PHE A 93 -6.28 9.76 -4.47
C PHE A 93 -7.41 10.48 -3.72
N SER A 94 -7.55 10.26 -2.40
CA SER A 94 -8.54 10.91 -1.53
C SER A 94 -7.90 12.07 -0.75
N PRO A 95 -8.33 13.33 -1.00
CA PRO A 95 -7.90 14.48 -0.22
C PRO A 95 -8.22 14.33 1.28
N GLU A 96 -9.34 13.73 1.63
CA GLU A 96 -9.78 13.53 3.01
C GLU A 96 -8.84 12.56 3.76
N MET A 97 -8.38 11.51 3.07
CA MET A 97 -7.36 10.60 3.60
C MET A 97 -6.01 11.31 3.77
N LEU A 98 -5.63 12.16 2.83
CA LEU A 98 -4.40 12.95 2.94
C LEU A 98 -4.44 13.94 4.12
N GLU A 99 -5.60 14.54 4.43
CA GLU A 99 -5.77 15.37 5.62
C GLU A 99 -5.52 14.56 6.91
N LYS A 100 -6.07 13.34 7.02
CA LYS A 100 -5.80 12.44 8.15
C LYS A 100 -4.34 12.00 8.22
N SER A 101 -3.74 11.75 7.07
CA SER A 101 -2.33 11.42 6.95
C SER A 101 -1.41 12.54 7.45
N LEU A 102 -1.77 13.79 7.17
CA LEU A 102 -1.03 14.99 7.62
C LEU A 102 -0.97 15.09 9.15
N GLU A 103 -2.06 14.71 9.86
CA GLU A 103 -2.12 14.72 11.32
C GLU A 103 -1.05 13.83 11.97
N LYS A 104 -0.60 12.75 11.29
CA LYS A 104 0.44 11.83 11.79
C LYS A 104 1.87 12.39 11.71
N ALA A 105 2.07 13.46 10.94
CA ALA A 105 3.36 14.16 10.81
C ALA A 105 4.54 13.19 10.51
N CYS A 106 4.31 12.15 9.70
CA CYS A 106 5.31 11.15 9.35
C CYS A 106 5.87 11.32 7.93
N TYR A 107 5.20 12.09 7.08
CA TYR A 107 5.62 12.31 5.71
C TYR A 107 6.38 13.62 5.53
N ARG A 108 7.38 13.60 4.64
CA ARG A 108 8.10 14.78 4.15
C ARG A 108 7.22 15.60 3.20
N ASN A 109 6.59 14.91 2.24
CA ASN A 109 5.64 15.47 1.30
C ASN A 109 4.40 14.56 1.22
N LEU A 110 3.22 15.18 1.08
CA LEU A 110 1.96 14.52 0.78
C LEU A 110 1.37 15.16 -0.48
N PHE A 111 0.86 14.33 -1.40
CA PHE A 111 0.27 14.83 -2.64
C PHE A 111 -0.83 13.90 -3.15
N GLU A 112 -1.82 14.50 -3.82
CA GLU A 112 -2.89 13.75 -4.48
C GLU A 112 -2.37 13.05 -5.73
N ALA A 113 -2.68 11.74 -5.88
CA ALA A 113 -2.31 10.95 -7.04
C ALA A 113 -3.24 9.75 -7.22
N ASP A 114 -3.72 9.57 -8.44
CA ASP A 114 -4.37 8.32 -8.86
C ASP A 114 -3.33 7.36 -9.43
N LEU A 115 -3.10 6.25 -8.73
CA LEU A 115 -2.13 5.25 -9.15
C LEU A 115 -2.51 4.56 -10.47
N ASN A 116 -3.79 4.52 -10.82
CA ASN A 116 -4.26 3.97 -12.11
C ASN A 116 -3.97 4.92 -13.28
N ALA A 117 -3.86 6.23 -13.02
CA ALA A 117 -3.52 7.23 -14.04
C ALA A 117 -2.01 7.37 -14.30
N GLY A 118 -1.20 6.71 -13.46
CA GLY A 118 0.26 6.79 -13.49
C GLY A 118 0.83 8.02 -12.77
N GLN A 119 2.14 7.99 -12.52
CA GLN A 119 2.86 8.99 -11.74
C GLN A 119 3.75 9.87 -12.62
N ALA A 120 3.18 10.46 -13.69
CA ALA A 120 3.92 11.23 -14.69
C ALA A 120 4.74 12.40 -14.10
N ASN A 121 4.31 12.96 -12.97
CA ASN A 121 4.98 14.06 -12.30
C ASN A 121 6.20 13.61 -11.47
N ILE A 122 6.38 12.31 -11.26
CA ILE A 122 7.54 11.77 -10.55
C ILE A 122 8.58 11.31 -11.57
N ALA A 123 9.81 11.79 -11.41
CA ALA A 123 10.92 11.38 -12.27
C ALA A 123 11.16 9.86 -12.18
N ALA A 124 11.60 9.25 -13.29
CA ALA A 124 12.08 7.88 -13.27
C ALA A 124 13.28 7.73 -12.33
N ASN A 125 13.43 6.57 -11.71
CA ASN A 125 14.55 6.24 -10.83
C ASN A 125 14.73 7.22 -9.65
N HIS A 126 13.63 7.65 -9.03
CA HIS A 126 13.64 8.63 -7.96
C HIS A 126 13.72 7.99 -6.56
N TYR A 127 12.90 6.98 -6.29
CA TYR A 127 12.79 6.33 -4.98
C TYR A 127 13.66 5.08 -4.86
N ASP A 128 14.18 4.84 -3.65
CA ASP A 128 14.86 3.59 -3.30
C ASP A 128 13.84 2.48 -3.04
N VAL A 129 12.68 2.87 -2.47
CA VAL A 129 11.58 1.96 -2.13
C VAL A 129 10.24 2.61 -2.47
N VAL A 130 9.32 1.79 -2.96
CA VAL A 130 7.88 2.10 -3.02
C VAL A 130 7.13 1.05 -2.20
N THR A 131 6.27 1.48 -1.29
CA THR A 131 5.36 0.63 -0.52
C THR A 131 3.94 0.80 -1.01
N CYS A 132 3.18 -0.32 -1.09
CA CYS A 132 1.76 -0.37 -1.42
C CYS A 132 1.07 -1.23 -0.36
N VAL A 133 0.49 -0.61 0.67
CA VAL A 133 -0.10 -1.30 1.82
C VAL A 133 -1.61 -1.25 1.75
N GLY A 134 -2.26 -2.37 1.40
CA GLY A 134 -3.72 -2.45 1.24
C GLY A 134 -4.26 -1.74 -0.01
N VAL A 135 -3.39 -1.41 -0.95
CA VAL A 135 -3.71 -0.61 -2.15
C VAL A 135 -4.30 -1.47 -3.25
N PHE A 136 -3.69 -2.62 -3.52
CA PHE A 136 -4.23 -3.60 -4.46
C PHE A 136 -5.36 -4.35 -3.79
N SER A 137 -6.59 -4.00 -4.15
CA SER A 137 -7.83 -4.56 -3.62
C SER A 137 -8.95 -4.42 -4.65
N PHE A 138 -10.12 -4.98 -4.32
CA PHE A 138 -11.30 -4.94 -5.20
C PHE A 138 -11.72 -3.48 -5.48
N GLY A 139 -11.84 -3.12 -6.76
CA GLY A 139 -12.28 -1.79 -7.17
C GLY A 139 -11.30 -0.63 -6.88
N HIS A 140 -10.06 -0.93 -6.47
CA HIS A 140 -9.07 0.11 -6.14
C HIS A 140 -8.03 0.29 -7.25
N VAL A 141 -6.82 -0.24 -7.04
CA VAL A 141 -5.71 -0.10 -7.96
C VAL A 141 -5.52 -1.36 -8.77
N PHE A 142 -5.44 -1.20 -10.10
CA PHE A 142 -5.23 -2.30 -11.03
C PHE A 142 -3.76 -2.74 -11.04
N PRO A 143 -3.48 -4.02 -11.31
CA PRO A 143 -2.12 -4.55 -11.36
C PRO A 143 -1.17 -3.82 -12.32
N ASP A 144 -1.71 -3.18 -13.37
CA ASP A 144 -0.92 -2.42 -14.34
C ASP A 144 -0.21 -1.20 -13.74
N ALA A 145 -0.69 -0.68 -12.61
CA ALA A 145 0.02 0.35 -11.86
C ALA A 145 1.45 -0.05 -11.47
N CYS A 146 1.74 -1.36 -11.36
CA CYS A 146 3.09 -1.86 -11.10
C CYS A 146 4.12 -1.35 -12.11
N ASP A 147 3.75 -1.13 -13.38
CA ASP A 147 4.69 -0.66 -14.41
C ASP A 147 5.22 0.75 -14.07
N ASP A 148 4.31 1.65 -13.67
CA ASP A 148 4.70 3.01 -13.33
C ASP A 148 5.39 3.09 -11.96
N LEU A 149 4.96 2.29 -10.99
CA LEU A 149 5.66 2.17 -9.70
C LEU A 149 7.08 1.65 -9.88
N LEU A 150 7.32 0.72 -10.81
CA LEU A 150 8.66 0.26 -11.16
C LEU A 150 9.46 1.34 -11.91
N ARG A 151 8.82 2.16 -12.75
CA ARG A 151 9.48 3.26 -13.46
C ARG A 151 10.11 4.26 -12.49
N ILE A 152 9.39 4.64 -11.44
CA ILE A 152 9.86 5.62 -10.45
C ILE A 152 10.88 5.05 -9.45
N LEU A 153 11.00 3.72 -9.34
CA LEU A 153 12.04 3.06 -8.54
C LEU A 153 13.41 3.15 -9.21
N LYS A 154 14.44 3.39 -8.41
CA LYS A 154 15.84 3.25 -8.81
C LYS A 154 16.15 1.81 -9.21
N PRO A 155 17.16 1.57 -10.09
CA PRO A 155 17.68 0.23 -10.31
C PRO A 155 18.10 -0.42 -8.99
N LYS A 156 17.71 -1.66 -8.77
CA LYS A 156 17.82 -2.41 -7.50
C LYS A 156 16.99 -1.86 -6.33
N GLY A 157 16.12 -0.89 -6.58
CA GLY A 157 15.11 -0.46 -5.61
C GLY A 157 14.04 -1.53 -5.41
N HIS A 158 13.26 -1.41 -4.35
CA HIS A 158 12.28 -2.41 -3.96
C HIS A 158 10.85 -1.88 -4.05
N LEU A 159 9.97 -2.69 -4.63
CA LEU A 159 8.52 -2.53 -4.51
C LEU A 159 8.02 -3.54 -3.48
N ILE A 160 7.42 -3.05 -2.40
CA ILE A 160 6.87 -3.90 -1.34
C ILE A 160 5.35 -3.76 -1.37
N ILE A 161 4.67 -4.88 -1.63
CA ILE A 161 3.23 -4.95 -1.75
C ILE A 161 2.66 -5.74 -0.57
N ALA A 162 1.72 -5.16 0.17
CA ALA A 162 0.94 -5.86 1.16
C ALA A 162 -0.51 -5.97 0.71
N VAL A 163 -1.02 -7.20 0.59
CA VAL A 163 -2.31 -7.53 -0.01
C VAL A 163 -3.02 -8.64 0.77
N ASN A 164 -4.35 -8.57 0.88
CA ASN A 164 -5.11 -9.63 1.51
C ASN A 164 -5.18 -10.91 0.64
N VAL A 165 -5.32 -12.07 1.30
CA VAL A 165 -5.41 -13.37 0.60
C VAL A 165 -6.57 -13.43 -0.39
N PRO A 166 -7.81 -12.97 -0.07
CA PRO A 166 -8.92 -13.04 -1.03
C PRO A 166 -8.64 -12.35 -2.38
N TYR A 167 -8.00 -11.17 -2.36
CA TYR A 167 -7.63 -10.48 -3.61
C TYR A 167 -6.45 -11.18 -4.31
N TRP A 168 -5.44 -11.61 -3.54
CA TRP A 168 -4.31 -12.36 -4.09
C TRP A 168 -4.73 -13.60 -4.87
N GLU A 169 -5.71 -14.34 -4.36
CA GLU A 169 -6.24 -15.57 -4.96
C GLU A 169 -7.03 -15.35 -6.25
N GLN A 170 -7.47 -14.12 -6.56
CA GLN A 170 -8.04 -13.80 -7.88
C GLN A 170 -7.02 -13.96 -9.01
N GLY A 171 -5.74 -13.83 -8.69
CA GLY A 171 -4.65 -14.16 -9.60
C GLY A 171 -4.27 -13.06 -10.61
N GLU A 172 -4.94 -11.92 -10.66
CA GLU A 172 -4.58 -10.86 -11.60
C GLU A 172 -3.26 -10.19 -11.21
N LEU A 173 -3.08 -9.84 -9.93
CA LEU A 173 -1.82 -9.31 -9.43
C LEU A 173 -0.69 -10.35 -9.56
N THR A 174 -0.97 -11.63 -9.29
CA THR A 174 0.00 -12.71 -9.43
C THR A 174 0.46 -12.84 -10.89
N LYS A 175 -0.47 -12.84 -11.85
CA LYS A 175 -0.15 -12.88 -13.28
C LYS A 175 0.71 -11.70 -13.72
N LYS A 176 0.43 -10.49 -13.20
CA LYS A 176 1.24 -9.30 -13.49
C LYS A 176 2.65 -9.43 -12.95
N ILE A 177 2.81 -9.87 -11.71
CA ILE A 177 4.13 -10.09 -11.09
C ILE A 177 4.90 -11.17 -11.86
N ASP A 178 4.27 -12.30 -12.19
CA ASP A 178 4.90 -13.37 -12.97
C ASP A 178 5.34 -12.88 -14.38
N ALA A 179 4.53 -12.05 -15.04
CA ALA A 179 4.89 -11.46 -16.33
C ALA A 179 6.10 -10.51 -16.22
N LEU A 180 6.15 -9.70 -15.18
CA LEU A 180 7.27 -8.79 -14.90
C LEU A 180 8.56 -9.56 -14.57
N GLU A 181 8.48 -10.64 -13.81
CA GLU A 181 9.62 -11.50 -13.48
C GLU A 181 10.13 -12.25 -14.73
N ASN A 182 9.21 -12.86 -15.50
CA ASN A 182 9.54 -13.55 -16.75
C ASN A 182 10.17 -12.64 -17.81
N SER A 183 9.81 -11.36 -17.81
CA SER A 183 10.43 -10.35 -18.71
C SER A 183 11.78 -9.84 -18.21
N GLY A 184 12.22 -10.22 -17.00
CA GLY A 184 13.44 -9.78 -16.37
C GLY A 184 13.42 -8.34 -15.84
N ASN A 185 12.22 -7.76 -15.66
CA ASN A 185 12.06 -6.41 -15.10
C ASN A 185 12.20 -6.38 -13.58
N ILE A 186 11.86 -7.49 -12.93
CA ILE A 186 11.95 -7.66 -11.48
C ILE A 186 12.50 -9.03 -11.11
N GLU A 187 12.93 -9.15 -9.86
CA GLU A 187 13.18 -10.39 -9.14
C GLU A 187 12.25 -10.45 -7.93
N VAL A 188 11.53 -11.56 -7.73
CA VAL A 188 10.71 -11.79 -6.54
C VAL A 188 11.60 -12.32 -5.43
N LEU A 189 11.93 -11.47 -4.45
CA LEU A 189 12.84 -11.83 -3.37
C LEU A 189 12.17 -12.62 -2.25
N LYS A 190 10.93 -12.24 -1.88
CA LYS A 190 10.21 -12.85 -0.75
C LYS A 190 8.70 -12.74 -0.95
N LYS A 191 7.98 -13.79 -0.55
CA LYS A 191 6.52 -13.80 -0.35
C LYS A 191 6.25 -14.34 1.05
N GLU A 192 5.66 -13.53 1.92
CA GLU A 192 5.44 -13.89 3.31
C GLU A 192 3.96 -13.80 3.68
N LEU A 193 3.37 -14.95 4.00
CA LEU A 193 2.01 -15.04 4.52
C LEU A 193 2.00 -14.71 6.02
N GLY A 194 1.00 -13.98 6.47
CA GLY A 194 0.82 -13.66 7.88
C GLY A 194 -0.49 -12.92 8.12
N GLU A 195 -0.67 -12.39 9.31
CA GLU A 195 -1.87 -11.66 9.69
C GLU A 195 -2.07 -10.41 8.82
N HIS A 196 -3.34 -10.17 8.46
CA HIS A 196 -3.77 -8.95 7.76
C HIS A 196 -4.74 -8.17 8.63
N LEU A 197 -5.89 -8.77 8.95
CA LEU A 197 -6.90 -8.24 9.86
C LEU A 197 -7.29 -9.35 10.86
N PRO A 198 -6.54 -9.50 11.95
CA PRO A 198 -6.80 -10.56 12.96
C PRO A 198 -8.22 -10.54 13.51
N GLY A 199 -8.81 -9.35 13.68
CA GLY A 199 -10.20 -9.21 14.15
C GLY A 199 -11.26 -9.84 13.22
N HIS A 200 -10.89 -10.12 11.98
CA HIS A 200 -11.74 -10.78 10.98
C HIS A 200 -11.18 -12.11 10.46
N ASP A 201 -10.15 -12.67 11.09
CA ASP A 201 -9.44 -13.89 10.64
C ASP A 201 -8.92 -13.79 9.18
N VAL A 202 -8.61 -12.58 8.71
CA VAL A 202 -8.09 -12.37 7.35
C VAL A 202 -6.57 -12.39 7.36
N MET A 203 -6.02 -13.29 6.54
CA MET A 203 -4.58 -13.38 6.26
C MET A 203 -4.20 -12.51 5.06
N GLY A 204 -2.90 -12.17 4.96
CA GLY A 204 -2.38 -11.39 3.84
C GLY A 204 -0.92 -11.67 3.55
N TRP A 205 -0.54 -11.37 2.33
CA TRP A 205 0.81 -11.49 1.82
C TRP A 205 1.56 -10.16 1.94
N VAL A 206 2.82 -10.22 2.31
CA VAL A 206 3.83 -9.19 2.05
C VAL A 206 4.77 -9.74 0.98
N ILE A 207 4.84 -9.04 -0.15
CA ILE A 207 5.61 -9.44 -1.33
C ILE A 207 6.71 -8.41 -1.55
N THR A 208 7.96 -8.87 -1.60
CA THR A 208 9.13 -8.03 -1.86
C THR A 208 9.65 -8.29 -3.25
N LEU A 209 9.58 -7.28 -4.10
CA LEU A 209 10.07 -7.28 -5.47
C LEU A 209 11.28 -6.36 -5.58
N GLN A 210 12.33 -6.77 -6.29
CA GLN A 210 13.46 -5.91 -6.63
C GLN A 210 13.42 -5.55 -8.11
N LYS A 211 13.51 -4.26 -8.42
CA LYS A 211 13.67 -3.81 -9.81
C LYS A 211 15.02 -4.24 -10.36
N CYS A 212 15.00 -4.97 -11.47
CA CYS A 212 16.23 -5.32 -12.19
C CYS A 212 16.88 -4.08 -12.83
N PRO A 213 18.20 -4.03 -12.92
CA PRO A 213 18.88 -2.99 -13.71
C PRO A 213 18.47 -3.07 -15.18
N GLU A 214 18.29 -1.91 -15.83
CA GLU A 214 18.06 -1.89 -17.27
C GLU A 214 19.26 -2.53 -17.97
N THR A 215 19.02 -3.60 -18.70
CA THR A 215 20.06 -4.20 -19.54
C THR A 215 20.35 -3.22 -20.67
N LYS A 216 21.52 -2.60 -20.67
CA LYS A 216 21.98 -1.79 -21.83
C LYS A 216 21.97 -2.70 -23.05
N ARG A 217 21.00 -2.49 -23.93
CA ARG A 217 21.00 -3.08 -25.27
C ARG A 217 21.96 -2.31 -26.17
#